data_28226d94016d7600bd35c7579e37d33a
#
_entry.id   28226d94016d7600bd35c7579e37d33a
#
_cell.length_a   1.000
_cell.length_b   1.000
_cell.length_c   1.000
_cell.angle_alpha   90.00
_cell.angle_beta   90.00
_cell.angle_gamma   90.00
#
_symmetry.space_group_name_H-M   'P 1'
#
loop_
_entity.id
_entity.type
_entity.pdbx_description
1 polymer ?
#
loop_
_entity_poly.entity_id
_entity_poly.type
_entity_poly.pdbx_seq_one_letter_code
_entity_poly.pdbx_strand_id
1 'polypeptide(L)'
;MGRKRHILVDTLGLLLAVVVTSASVQDRDGARLLLRHLPGGCKKLRRIWVDGGYGGRLIDWVARRFKFCLEGMLRPRETRKFVLLPCRWVVERTFDRLNHSRRLSKSYERLTRTDETWVYIAMTRIMLRRLT
;
A
#
# COMPACT_ATOMS: atom_id res chain seq x y z
N MET A 1 19.74 9.41 -1.39
CA MET A 1 18.34 9.84 -1.47
C MET A 1 17.40 8.68 -1.22
N GLY A 2 16.39 8.90 -0.39
CA GLY A 2 15.42 7.88 -0.02
C GLY A 2 14.36 7.65 -1.09
N ARG A 3 13.74 6.49 -1.03
CA ARG A 3 12.56 6.12 -1.83
C ARG A 3 11.42 5.71 -0.93
N LYS A 4 10.20 5.90 -1.41
CA LYS A 4 8.97 5.46 -0.74
C LYS A 4 8.36 4.30 -1.52
N ARG A 5 7.91 3.30 -0.79
CA ARG A 5 7.10 2.21 -1.35
C ARG A 5 5.64 2.43 -0.95
N HIS A 6 4.78 2.54 -1.94
CA HIS A 6 3.34 2.63 -1.74
C HIS A 6 2.76 1.28 -2.10
N ILE A 7 2.05 0.67 -1.17
CA ILE A 7 1.47 -0.65 -1.39
C ILE A 7 -0.04 -0.64 -1.15
N LEU A 8 -0.73 -1.46 -1.90
CA LEU A 8 -2.13 -1.80 -1.67
C LEU A 8 -2.19 -3.29 -1.38
N VAL A 9 -2.76 -3.65 -0.25
CA VAL A 9 -2.88 -5.03 0.21
C VAL A 9 -4.34 -5.38 0.49
N ASP A 10 -4.66 -6.66 0.38
CA ASP A 10 -5.97 -7.16 0.79
C ASP A 10 -6.03 -7.38 2.31
N THR A 11 -7.15 -7.85 2.81
CA THR A 11 -7.35 -8.09 4.24
C THR A 11 -6.43 -9.18 4.82
N LEU A 12 -5.86 -10.01 3.98
CA LEU A 12 -4.90 -11.05 4.36
C LEU A 12 -3.45 -10.56 4.30
N GLY A 13 -3.23 -9.31 3.88
CA GLY A 13 -1.89 -8.75 3.71
C GLY A 13 -1.21 -9.14 2.41
N LEU A 14 -1.95 -9.66 1.44
CA LEU A 14 -1.41 -10.00 0.13
C LEU A 14 -1.41 -8.77 -0.77
N LEU A 15 -0.32 -8.59 -1.51
CA LEU A 15 -0.11 -7.41 -2.35
C LEU A 15 -1.03 -7.42 -3.57
N LEU A 16 -1.74 -6.31 -3.78
CA LEU A 16 -2.52 -6.06 -4.99
C LEU A 16 -1.76 -5.18 -5.96
N ALA A 17 -1.02 -4.19 -5.46
CA ALA A 17 -0.21 -3.29 -6.28
C ALA A 17 0.91 -2.66 -5.47
N VAL A 18 1.98 -2.26 -6.13
CA VAL A 18 3.08 -1.51 -5.54
C VAL A 18 3.57 -0.45 -6.53
N VAL A 19 3.92 0.70 -5.99
CA VAL A 19 4.62 1.77 -6.72
C VAL A 19 5.75 2.29 -5.84
N VAL A 20 6.92 2.44 -6.42
CA VAL A 20 8.08 3.04 -5.75
C VAL A 20 8.32 4.43 -6.31
N THR A 21 8.40 5.40 -5.43
CA THR A 21 8.62 6.80 -5.77
C THR A 21 9.83 7.37 -5.04
N SER A 22 10.30 8.55 -5.48
CA SER A 22 11.23 9.34 -4.69
C SER A 22 10.61 9.71 -3.34
N ALA A 23 11.42 9.81 -2.30
CA ALA A 23 10.95 10.23 -0.98
C ALA A 23 10.33 11.63 -0.94
N SER A 24 10.63 12.47 -1.95
CA SER A 24 10.05 13.81 -2.08
C SER A 24 8.59 13.81 -2.54
N VAL A 25 8.11 12.72 -3.12
CA VAL A 25 6.72 12.59 -3.58
C VAL A 25 5.80 12.49 -2.38
N GLN A 26 4.72 13.30 -2.38
CA GLN A 26 3.74 13.25 -1.31
C GLN A 26 2.94 11.94 -1.36
N ASP A 27 2.52 11.46 -0.19
CA ASP A 27 1.80 10.20 -0.07
C ASP A 27 0.52 10.17 -0.92
N ARG A 28 -0.19 11.30 -1.01
CA ARG A 28 -1.39 11.43 -1.85
C ARG A 28 -1.09 11.22 -3.34
N ASP A 29 0.02 11.75 -3.81
CA ASP A 29 0.43 11.60 -5.21
C ASP A 29 0.90 10.18 -5.49
N GLY A 30 1.62 9.57 -4.56
CA GLY A 30 1.98 8.15 -4.62
C GLY A 30 0.75 7.25 -4.67
N ALA A 31 -0.28 7.56 -3.88
CA ALA A 31 -1.54 6.81 -3.90
C ALA A 31 -2.26 6.92 -5.25
N ARG A 32 -2.25 8.11 -5.88
CA ARG A 32 -2.83 8.28 -7.23
C ARG A 32 -2.12 7.42 -8.26
N LEU A 33 -0.79 7.39 -8.23
CA LEU A 33 -0.01 6.54 -9.13
C LEU A 33 -0.32 5.07 -8.89
N LEU A 34 -0.40 4.65 -7.64
CA LEU A 34 -0.72 3.28 -7.24
C LEU A 34 -2.08 2.84 -7.80
N LEU A 35 -3.11 3.68 -7.64
CA LEU A 35 -4.46 3.37 -8.07
C LEU A 35 -4.60 3.34 -9.60
N ARG A 36 -3.82 4.15 -10.33
CA ARG A 36 -3.78 4.11 -11.79
C ARG A 36 -3.18 2.82 -12.34
N HIS A 37 -2.34 2.14 -11.57
CA HIS A 37 -1.65 0.92 -11.98
C HIS A 37 -2.32 -0.35 -11.44
N LEU A 38 -3.56 -0.25 -10.94
CA LEU A 38 -4.29 -1.43 -10.46
C LEU A 38 -4.51 -2.42 -11.59
N PRO A 39 -4.20 -3.72 -11.35
CA PRO A 39 -4.49 -4.76 -12.32
C PRO A 39 -5.98 -4.86 -12.64
N GLY A 40 -6.32 -5.16 -13.89
CA GLY A 40 -7.71 -5.32 -14.32
C GLY A 40 -8.48 -6.44 -13.62
N GLY A 41 -7.79 -7.32 -12.87
CA GLY A 41 -8.41 -8.37 -12.05
C GLY A 41 -9.05 -7.88 -10.75
N CYS A 42 -8.88 -6.60 -10.40
CA CYS A 42 -9.45 -6.03 -9.17
C CYS A 42 -10.88 -5.51 -9.36
N LYS A 43 -11.67 -6.16 -10.19
CA LYS A 43 -13.07 -5.75 -10.48
C LYS A 43 -14.02 -5.86 -9.29
N LYS A 44 -13.69 -6.70 -8.33
CA LYS A 44 -14.51 -6.90 -7.12
C LYS A 44 -14.18 -5.92 -5.99
N LEU A 45 -13.20 -5.06 -6.20
CA LEU A 45 -12.80 -4.07 -5.20
C LEU A 45 -13.93 -3.07 -4.98
N ARG A 46 -14.36 -2.90 -3.73
CA ARG A 46 -15.47 -2.01 -3.34
C ARG A 46 -15.00 -0.86 -2.47
N ARG A 47 -14.03 -1.11 -1.60
CA ARG A 47 -13.60 -0.16 -0.59
C ARG A 47 -12.12 -0.33 -0.30
N ILE A 48 -11.43 0.81 -0.17
CA ILE A 48 -10.02 0.85 0.26
C ILE A 48 -9.95 1.72 1.50
N TRP A 49 -9.33 1.20 2.56
CA TRP A 49 -9.04 1.98 3.76
C TRP A 49 -7.66 2.60 3.64
N VAL A 50 -7.58 3.89 3.95
CA VAL A 50 -6.34 4.65 3.92
C VAL A 50 -6.11 5.32 5.27
N ASP A 51 -4.84 5.58 5.59
CA ASP A 51 -4.49 6.33 6.79
C ASP A 51 -5.01 7.77 6.70
N GLY A 52 -5.26 8.41 7.84
CA GLY A 52 -5.87 9.74 7.93
C GLY A 52 -5.16 10.87 7.19
N GLY A 53 -3.87 10.67 6.85
CA GLY A 53 -3.11 11.62 6.02
C GLY A 53 -3.53 11.69 4.54
N TYR A 54 -4.39 10.78 4.10
CA TYR A 54 -4.85 10.69 2.72
C TYR A 54 -6.24 11.29 2.48
N GLY A 55 -6.72 12.16 3.37
CA GLY A 55 -8.09 12.66 3.33
C GLY A 55 -8.42 13.67 2.22
N GLY A 56 -9.67 14.07 2.13
CA GLY A 56 -10.16 15.20 1.34
C GLY A 56 -10.17 14.96 -0.17
N ARG A 57 -9.32 15.70 -0.89
CA ARG A 57 -9.30 15.70 -2.35
C ARG A 57 -9.05 14.34 -2.99
N LEU A 58 -8.26 13.48 -2.34
CA LEU A 58 -7.98 12.14 -2.87
C LEU A 58 -9.24 11.27 -2.84
N ILE A 59 -10.02 11.35 -1.78
CA ILE A 59 -11.28 10.61 -1.63
C ILE A 59 -12.25 11.02 -2.74
N ASP A 60 -12.41 12.31 -3.00
CA ASP A 60 -13.28 12.82 -4.06
C ASP A 60 -12.78 12.43 -5.45
N TRP A 61 -11.48 12.49 -5.68
CA TRP A 61 -10.87 12.10 -6.95
C TRP A 61 -11.12 10.63 -7.26
N VAL A 62 -10.98 9.75 -6.28
CA VAL A 62 -11.24 8.30 -6.43
C VAL A 62 -12.72 8.04 -6.70
N ALA A 63 -13.62 8.69 -5.97
CA ALA A 63 -15.06 8.54 -6.15
C ALA A 63 -15.52 8.89 -7.58
N ARG A 64 -14.86 9.86 -8.21
CA ARG A 64 -15.17 10.27 -9.59
C ARG A 64 -14.59 9.33 -10.65
N ARG A 65 -13.44 8.71 -10.39
CA ARG A 65 -12.67 7.98 -11.40
C ARG A 65 -12.85 6.47 -11.33
N PHE A 66 -13.19 5.94 -10.18
CA PHE A 66 -13.24 4.50 -9.93
C PHE A 66 -14.59 4.08 -9.38
N LYS A 67 -14.88 2.78 -9.49
CA LYS A 67 -16.11 2.17 -8.97
C LYS A 67 -16.02 1.79 -7.49
N PHE A 68 -14.91 2.04 -6.84
CA PHE A 68 -14.71 1.82 -5.42
C PHE A 68 -14.54 3.15 -4.69
N CYS A 69 -14.70 3.16 -3.36
CA CYS A 69 -14.50 4.35 -2.53
C CYS A 69 -13.30 4.21 -1.60
N LEU A 70 -12.67 5.35 -1.30
CA LEU A 70 -11.68 5.44 -0.24
C LEU A 70 -12.33 5.86 1.06
N GLU A 71 -11.96 5.19 2.15
CA GLU A 71 -12.34 5.61 3.49
C GLU A 71 -11.08 5.90 4.31
N GLY A 72 -11.03 7.09 4.90
CA GLY A 72 -9.98 7.43 5.83
C GLY A 72 -10.23 6.82 7.19
N MET A 73 -9.21 6.16 7.76
CA MET A 73 -9.26 5.69 9.14
C MET A 73 -8.77 6.81 10.05
N LEU A 74 -9.73 7.52 10.65
CA LEU A 74 -9.43 8.56 11.61
C LEU A 74 -9.34 7.95 13.01
N ARG A 75 -8.27 8.32 13.72
CA ARG A 75 -8.20 8.06 15.14
C ARG A 75 -9.31 8.82 15.84
N PRO A 76 -10.16 8.19 16.67
CA PRO A 76 -11.15 8.93 17.44
C PRO A 76 -10.44 9.99 18.29
N ARG A 77 -10.83 11.26 18.12
CA ARG A 77 -10.19 12.40 18.81
C ARG A 77 -10.28 12.32 20.34
N GLU A 78 -11.20 11.51 20.86
CA GLU A 78 -11.50 11.43 22.30
C GLU A 78 -10.72 10.36 23.07
N THR A 79 -10.00 9.49 22.39
CA THR A 79 -9.28 8.43 23.07
C THR A 79 -7.82 8.78 23.27
N ARG A 80 -7.44 9.06 24.51
CA ARG A 80 -6.05 9.15 24.95
C ARG A 80 -5.37 7.79 25.01
N LYS A 81 -6.11 6.69 24.82
CA LYS A 81 -5.60 5.33 24.86
C LYS A 81 -5.14 4.90 23.48
N PHE A 82 -4.12 4.06 23.42
CA PHE A 82 -3.68 3.41 22.20
C PHE A 82 -4.82 2.54 21.66
N VAL A 83 -5.36 2.92 20.48
CA VAL A 83 -6.36 2.13 19.80
C VAL A 83 -5.72 1.51 18.56
N LEU A 84 -5.68 0.18 18.52
CA LEU A 84 -5.21 -0.55 17.35
C LEU A 84 -6.30 -0.50 16.28
N LEU A 85 -6.03 0.22 15.19
CA LEU A 85 -6.94 0.25 14.04
C LEU A 85 -6.76 -1.05 13.25
N PRO A 86 -7.82 -1.87 13.06
CA PRO A 86 -7.67 -3.22 12.52
C PRO A 86 -6.99 -3.33 11.17
N CYS A 87 -7.16 -2.34 10.29
CA CYS A 87 -6.60 -2.39 8.94
C CYS A 87 -5.17 -1.85 8.84
N ARG A 88 -4.73 -1.07 9.81
CA ARG A 88 -3.40 -0.46 9.79
C ARG A 88 -2.29 -1.47 10.03
N TRP A 89 -2.46 -2.37 10.99
CA TRP A 89 -1.46 -3.38 11.31
C TRP A 89 -1.24 -4.38 10.17
N VAL A 90 -2.24 -4.58 9.30
CA VAL A 90 -2.09 -5.46 8.12
C VAL A 90 -1.00 -4.93 7.19
N VAL A 91 -1.01 -3.63 6.91
CA VAL A 91 0.01 -2.98 6.07
C VAL A 91 1.37 -3.03 6.74
N GLU A 92 1.44 -2.72 8.02
CA GLU A 92 2.69 -2.77 8.79
C GLU A 92 3.29 -4.17 8.80
N ARG A 93 2.47 -5.19 9.00
CA ARG A 93 2.89 -6.59 8.95
C ARG A 93 3.40 -7.00 7.57
N THR A 94 2.75 -6.51 6.50
CA THR A 94 3.17 -6.79 5.14
C THR A 94 4.54 -6.18 4.85
N PHE A 95 4.78 -4.93 5.24
CA PHE A 95 6.09 -4.30 5.12
C PHE A 95 7.15 -5.07 5.90
N ASP A 96 6.83 -5.50 7.11
CA ASP A 96 7.75 -6.27 7.94
C ASP A 96 8.16 -7.58 7.25
N ARG A 97 7.20 -8.31 6.70
CA ARG A 97 7.47 -9.54 5.94
C ARG A 97 8.30 -9.30 4.68
N LEU A 98 8.03 -8.23 3.97
CA LEU A 98 8.81 -7.85 2.79
C LEU A 98 10.26 -7.51 3.16
N ASN A 99 10.47 -6.84 4.28
CA ASN A 99 11.79 -6.44 4.74
C ASN A 99 12.67 -7.61 5.18
N HIS A 100 12.11 -8.80 5.41
CA HIS A 100 12.90 -10.02 5.61
C HIS A 100 13.66 -10.45 4.37
N SER A 101 13.30 -9.98 3.19
CA SER A 101 14.07 -10.19 1.97
C SER A 101 15.24 -9.20 1.92
N ARG A 102 16.46 -9.71 1.76
CA ARG A 102 17.69 -8.88 1.74
C ARG A 102 17.61 -7.71 0.77
N ARG A 103 17.11 -7.97 -0.43
CA ARG A 103 16.96 -6.96 -1.49
C ARG A 103 16.02 -5.82 -1.11
N LEU A 104 15.10 -6.06 -0.19
CA LEU A 104 14.07 -5.08 0.19
C LEU A 104 14.37 -4.37 1.51
N SER A 105 15.41 -4.79 2.26
CA SER A 105 15.80 -4.13 3.51
C SER A 105 16.29 -2.69 3.29
N LYS A 106 16.85 -2.43 2.10
CA LYS A 106 17.26 -1.10 1.64
C LYS A 106 16.93 -0.97 0.16
N SER A 107 16.96 0.27 -0.35
CA SER A 107 16.79 0.52 -1.77
C SER A 107 18.14 0.38 -2.48
N TYR A 108 18.43 -0.81 -2.98
CA TYR A 108 19.66 -1.12 -3.70
C TYR A 108 19.56 -0.85 -5.20
N GLU A 109 18.38 -0.75 -5.73
CA GLU A 109 18.15 -0.73 -7.16
C GLU A 109 18.25 0.70 -7.72
N ARG A 110 18.81 0.82 -8.92
CA ARG A 110 18.96 2.10 -9.59
C ARG A 110 17.62 2.64 -10.09
N LEU A 111 16.78 1.76 -10.63
CA LEU A 111 15.48 2.11 -11.18
C LEU A 111 14.37 1.72 -10.22
N THR A 112 13.37 2.59 -10.10
CA THR A 112 12.18 2.31 -9.29
C THR A 112 11.40 1.09 -9.78
N ARG A 113 11.36 0.87 -11.09
CA ARG A 113 10.71 -0.31 -11.69
C ARG A 113 11.35 -1.62 -11.24
N THR A 114 12.66 -1.67 -11.12
CA THR A 114 13.38 -2.84 -10.63
C THR A 114 13.05 -3.09 -9.16
N ASP A 115 12.97 -2.04 -8.37
CA ASP A 115 12.56 -2.12 -6.97
C ASP A 115 11.15 -2.71 -6.82
N GLU A 116 10.20 -2.24 -7.63
CA GLU A 116 8.84 -2.77 -7.69
C GLU A 116 8.82 -4.26 -8.06
N THR A 117 9.62 -4.66 -9.03
CA THR A 117 9.75 -6.06 -9.46
C THR A 117 10.20 -6.95 -8.30
N TRP A 118 11.17 -6.51 -7.52
CA TRP A 118 11.64 -7.26 -6.35
C TRP A 118 10.56 -7.39 -5.28
N VAL A 119 9.71 -6.38 -5.11
CA VAL A 119 8.56 -6.46 -4.20
C VAL A 119 7.58 -7.53 -4.65
N TYR A 120 7.26 -7.58 -5.95
CA TYR A 120 6.39 -8.62 -6.51
C TYR A 120 6.98 -10.02 -6.35
N ILE A 121 8.28 -10.18 -6.57
CA ILE A 121 8.98 -11.46 -6.39
C ILE A 121 8.91 -11.91 -4.93
N ALA A 122 9.19 -11.02 -3.99
CA ALA A 122 9.11 -11.31 -2.56
C ALA A 122 7.69 -11.70 -2.15
N MET A 123 6.69 -11.00 -2.65
CA MET A 123 5.29 -11.31 -2.38
C MET A 123 4.89 -12.67 -2.96
N THR A 124 5.33 -12.98 -4.17
CA THR A 124 5.11 -14.29 -4.78
C THR A 124 5.63 -15.42 -3.89
N ARG A 125 6.82 -15.25 -3.34
CA ARG A 125 7.41 -16.21 -2.39
C ARG A 125 6.54 -16.39 -1.14
N ILE A 126 6.03 -15.28 -0.58
CA ILE A 126 5.13 -15.31 0.57
C ILE A 126 3.84 -16.07 0.24
N MET A 127 3.24 -15.78 -0.91
CA MET A 127 2.02 -16.44 -1.36
C MET A 127 2.22 -17.95 -1.56
N LEU A 128 3.33 -18.35 -2.20
CA LEU A 128 3.65 -19.76 -2.41
C LEU A 128 3.80 -20.51 -1.08
N ARG A 129 4.42 -19.91 -0.10
CA ARG A 129 4.54 -20.51 1.24
C ARG A 129 3.19 -20.76 1.92
N ARG A 130 2.19 -19.93 1.63
CA ARG A 130 0.84 -20.11 2.18
C ARG A 130 0.05 -21.21 1.50
N LEU A 131 0.41 -21.58 0.28
CA LEU A 131 -0.22 -22.67 -0.47
C LEU A 131 0.34 -24.05 -0.10
N THR A 132 1.48 -24.09 0.50
CA THR A 132 2.12 -25.31 0.99
C THR A 132 1.97 -25.40 2.50
#